data_7d7de345752536e31703446118645aa3
#
_entry.id   7d7de345752536e31703446118645aa3
#
_cell.length_a   1.000
_cell.length_b   1.000
_cell.length_c   1.000
_cell.angle_alpha   90.00
_cell.angle_beta   90.00
_cell.angle_gamma   90.00
#
_symmetry.space_group_name_H-M   'P 1'
#
loop_
_entity.id
_entity.type
_entity.pdbx_description
1 polymer ?
#
loop_
_entity_poly.entity_id
_entity_poly.type
_entity_poly.pdbx_seq_one_letter_code
_entity_poly.pdbx_strand_id
1 'polypeptide(L)'
;MTEDSDDVTLVRRCCGGDRQAFGTLVVRYQKTVYNAALRMLHDREEAKDVAQTVFLKVYENLGKYDPKFKFYSWIYRIALNESINALQRRRPTEGLDLDAPDGEPGPEESLGQRQAHDGLQRALMTLREEYRAVVVLRHFVGCSYEDMGEILGVPEKTVKSRLFSARQLLRKALQKQGMTQ
;
A
#
# COMPACT_ATOMS: atom_id res chain seq x y z
N MET A 1 17.21 20.42 -15.17
CA MET A 1 15.93 20.09 -15.82
C MET A 1 15.89 18.57 -15.92
N THR A 2 15.30 17.90 -14.93
CA THR A 2 15.04 16.45 -14.98
C THR A 2 13.81 16.27 -15.85
N GLU A 3 14.01 15.80 -17.09
CA GLU A 3 12.93 15.32 -17.94
C GLU A 3 12.11 14.31 -17.12
N ASP A 4 10.83 14.58 -17.00
CA ASP A 4 9.86 13.68 -16.36
C ASP A 4 9.63 12.49 -17.30
N SER A 5 10.68 11.66 -17.38
CA SER A 5 10.64 10.45 -18.23
C SER A 5 9.54 9.54 -17.72
N ASP A 6 8.68 9.11 -18.61
CA ASP A 6 7.61 8.15 -18.36
C ASP A 6 8.20 6.83 -17.79
N ASP A 7 7.47 6.13 -16.95
CA ASP A 7 7.91 4.89 -16.29
C ASP A 7 8.36 3.82 -17.29
N VAL A 8 7.70 3.70 -18.43
CA VAL A 8 8.07 2.72 -19.48
C VAL A 8 9.46 3.04 -20.03
N THR A 9 9.76 4.31 -20.24
CA THR A 9 11.09 4.76 -20.69
C THR A 9 12.15 4.48 -19.63
N LEU A 10 11.85 4.75 -18.34
CA LEU A 10 12.77 4.44 -17.24
C LEU A 10 13.03 2.94 -17.15
N VAL A 11 11.99 2.10 -17.22
CA VAL A 11 12.16 0.63 -17.20
C VAL A 11 13.01 0.16 -18.37
N ARG A 12 12.78 0.67 -19.59
CA ARG A 12 13.59 0.32 -20.76
C ARG A 12 15.06 0.67 -20.58
N ARG A 13 15.35 1.85 -20.01
CA ARG A 13 16.71 2.29 -19.69
C ARG A 13 17.35 1.37 -18.64
N CYS A 14 16.61 1.00 -17.59
CA CYS A 14 17.07 0.06 -16.57
C CYS A 14 17.46 -1.30 -17.18
N CYS A 15 16.61 -1.84 -18.07
CA CYS A 15 16.90 -3.10 -18.77
C CYS A 15 18.14 -2.99 -19.68
N GLY A 16 18.47 -1.78 -20.17
CA GLY A 16 19.70 -1.46 -20.88
C GLY A 16 20.93 -1.25 -19.98
N GLY A 17 20.81 -1.44 -18.65
CA GLY A 17 21.92 -1.32 -17.69
C GLY A 17 22.07 0.06 -17.02
N ASP A 18 21.14 0.98 -17.27
CA ASP A 18 21.16 2.31 -16.64
C ASP A 18 20.63 2.25 -15.20
N ARG A 19 21.56 2.18 -14.24
CA ARG A 19 21.25 2.15 -12.80
C ARG A 19 20.60 3.45 -12.29
N GLN A 20 20.89 4.60 -12.92
CA GLN A 20 20.32 5.88 -12.49
C GLN A 20 18.81 5.94 -12.81
N ALA A 21 18.38 5.33 -13.92
CA ALA A 21 16.96 5.21 -14.25
C ALA A 21 16.19 4.43 -13.17
N PHE A 22 16.79 3.36 -12.60
CA PHE A 22 16.19 2.64 -11.48
C PHE A 22 16.11 3.51 -10.22
N GLY A 23 17.17 4.26 -9.90
CA GLY A 23 17.16 5.23 -8.80
C GLY A 23 16.01 6.24 -8.92
N THR A 24 15.71 6.70 -10.14
CA THR A 24 14.57 7.60 -10.42
C THR A 24 13.23 6.91 -10.11
N LEU A 25 13.04 5.65 -10.50
CA LEU A 25 11.84 4.87 -10.15
C LEU A 25 11.71 4.69 -8.63
N VAL A 26 12.80 4.39 -7.94
CA VAL A 26 12.81 4.27 -6.47
C VAL A 26 12.37 5.58 -5.83
N VAL A 27 12.98 6.71 -6.20
CA VAL A 27 12.62 8.03 -5.66
C VAL A 27 11.15 8.36 -5.90
N ARG A 28 10.62 8.02 -7.08
CA ARG A 28 9.22 8.28 -7.46
C ARG A 28 8.24 7.48 -6.61
N TYR A 29 8.53 6.21 -6.31
CA TYR A 29 7.58 5.28 -5.70
C TYR A 29 7.85 4.94 -4.23
N GLN A 30 9.05 5.17 -3.67
CA GLN A 30 9.41 4.72 -2.32
C GLN A 30 8.43 5.19 -1.24
N LYS A 31 8.06 6.49 -1.25
CA LYS A 31 7.16 7.06 -0.25
C LYS A 31 5.76 6.45 -0.33
N THR A 32 5.23 6.28 -1.53
CA THR A 32 3.87 5.78 -1.73
C THR A 32 3.78 4.28 -1.49
N VAL A 33 4.79 3.51 -1.88
CA VAL A 33 4.92 2.08 -1.58
C VAL A 33 5.04 1.85 -0.06
N TYR A 34 5.93 2.59 0.62
CA TYR A 34 6.06 2.53 2.07
C TYR A 34 4.73 2.86 2.78
N ASN A 35 4.07 3.94 2.37
CA ASN A 35 2.80 4.34 2.97
C ASN A 35 1.71 3.29 2.75
N ALA A 36 1.63 2.67 1.57
CA ALA A 36 0.69 1.59 1.31
C ALA A 36 0.97 0.37 2.21
N ALA A 37 2.24 -0.03 2.34
CA ALA A 37 2.65 -1.10 3.24
C ALA A 37 2.33 -0.76 4.71
N LEU A 38 2.62 0.46 5.16
CA LEU A 38 2.32 0.92 6.52
C LEU A 38 0.81 0.87 6.82
N ARG A 39 -0.04 1.26 5.86
CA ARG A 39 -1.50 1.15 6.01
C ARG A 39 -1.99 -0.30 6.06
N MET A 40 -1.30 -1.20 5.37
CA MET A 40 -1.60 -2.62 5.41
C MET A 40 -1.16 -3.29 6.72
N LEU A 41 0.02 -2.94 7.25
CA LEU A 41 0.71 -3.66 8.32
C LEU A 41 0.55 -3.03 9.70
N HIS A 42 0.39 -1.71 9.77
CA HIS A 42 0.43 -0.90 11.00
C HIS A 42 1.71 -1.14 11.83
N ASP A 43 2.81 -1.35 11.13
CA ASP A 43 4.13 -1.54 11.70
C ASP A 43 5.15 -0.85 10.80
N ARG A 44 5.97 0.04 11.37
CA ARG A 44 6.91 0.87 10.61
C ARG A 44 8.10 0.09 10.11
N GLU A 45 8.64 -0.79 10.95
CA GLU A 45 9.82 -1.57 10.59
C GLU A 45 9.46 -2.60 9.52
N GLU A 46 8.36 -3.34 9.70
CA GLU A 46 7.90 -4.24 8.66
C GLU A 46 7.50 -3.51 7.36
N ALA A 47 6.93 -2.31 7.44
CA ALA A 47 6.61 -1.53 6.24
C ALA A 47 7.88 -1.09 5.49
N LYS A 48 8.98 -0.79 6.19
CA LYS A 48 10.30 -0.54 5.59
C LYS A 48 10.85 -1.80 4.91
N ASP A 49 10.80 -2.93 5.60
CA ASP A 49 11.29 -4.22 5.08
C ASP A 49 10.51 -4.65 3.84
N VAL A 50 9.17 -4.49 3.89
CA VAL A 50 8.31 -4.76 2.73
C VAL A 50 8.67 -3.81 1.58
N ALA A 51 8.82 -2.51 1.83
CA ALA A 51 9.18 -1.55 0.78
C ALA A 51 10.54 -1.89 0.13
N GLN A 52 11.55 -2.26 0.91
CA GLN A 52 12.84 -2.72 0.39
C GLN A 52 12.68 -3.99 -0.47
N THR A 53 11.94 -4.98 0.04
CA THR A 53 11.65 -6.23 -0.67
C THR A 53 10.94 -5.97 -1.99
N VAL A 54 10.00 -5.02 -2.03
CA VAL A 54 9.30 -4.63 -3.26
C VAL A 54 10.29 -4.13 -4.31
N PHE A 55 11.18 -3.20 -3.95
CA PHE A 55 12.14 -2.66 -4.92
C PHE A 55 13.18 -3.69 -5.37
N LEU A 56 13.60 -4.60 -4.50
CA LEU A 56 14.44 -5.74 -4.89
C LEU A 56 13.72 -6.61 -5.92
N LYS A 57 12.47 -7.02 -5.66
CA LYS A 57 11.66 -7.82 -6.59
C LYS A 57 11.37 -7.10 -7.90
N VAL A 58 11.13 -5.78 -7.84
CA VAL A 58 10.99 -4.96 -9.04
C VAL A 58 12.28 -5.02 -9.87
N TYR A 59 13.44 -4.77 -9.26
CA TYR A 59 14.73 -4.79 -9.95
C TYR A 59 15.02 -6.14 -10.59
N GLU A 60 14.85 -7.23 -9.86
CA GLU A 60 15.08 -8.60 -10.33
C GLU A 60 14.14 -9.02 -11.47
N ASN A 61 12.95 -8.43 -11.54
CA ASN A 61 11.92 -8.81 -12.50
C ASN A 61 11.57 -7.72 -13.52
N LEU A 62 12.38 -6.65 -13.63
CA LEU A 62 12.15 -5.58 -14.61
C LEU A 62 12.01 -6.10 -16.05
N GLY A 63 12.78 -7.11 -16.42
CA GLY A 63 12.71 -7.73 -17.76
C GLY A 63 11.40 -8.51 -18.01
N LYS A 64 10.59 -8.77 -16.98
CA LYS A 64 9.27 -9.42 -17.09
C LYS A 64 8.11 -8.44 -17.09
N TYR A 65 8.40 -7.15 -16.90
CA TYR A 65 7.36 -6.12 -16.95
C TYR A 65 6.79 -6.01 -18.36
N ASP A 66 5.46 -6.12 -18.47
CA ASP A 66 4.74 -5.91 -19.74
C ASP A 66 4.28 -4.45 -19.81
N PRO A 67 4.79 -3.64 -20.77
CA PRO A 67 4.42 -2.22 -20.91
C PRO A 67 2.98 -1.99 -21.36
N LYS A 68 2.18 -3.02 -21.62
CA LYS A 68 0.72 -2.93 -21.79
C LYS A 68 0.01 -2.53 -20.50
N PHE A 69 0.61 -2.83 -19.35
CA PHE A 69 0.10 -2.47 -18.04
C PHE A 69 0.83 -1.26 -17.50
N LYS A 70 0.19 -0.48 -16.64
CA LYS A 70 0.82 0.67 -15.99
C LYS A 70 1.85 0.18 -14.97
N PHE A 71 3.05 0.77 -14.97
CA PHE A 71 4.11 0.37 -14.06
C PHE A 71 3.68 0.46 -12.58
N TYR A 72 2.93 1.51 -12.22
CA TYR A 72 2.44 1.63 -10.85
C TYR A 72 1.48 0.49 -10.45
N SER A 73 0.66 -0.03 -11.38
CA SER A 73 -0.21 -1.18 -11.10
C SER A 73 0.63 -2.42 -10.76
N TRP A 74 1.72 -2.61 -11.49
CA TRP A 74 2.63 -3.72 -11.26
C TRP A 74 3.38 -3.61 -9.92
N ILE A 75 3.94 -2.44 -9.57
CA ILE A 75 4.65 -2.25 -8.30
C ILE A 75 3.70 -2.36 -7.09
N TYR A 76 2.47 -1.83 -7.19
CA TYR A 76 1.49 -1.96 -6.10
C TYR A 76 0.97 -3.39 -5.94
N ARG A 77 0.86 -4.16 -7.01
CA ARG A 77 0.57 -5.60 -6.90
C ARG A 77 1.63 -6.31 -6.06
N ILE A 78 2.91 -6.03 -6.32
CA ILE A 78 4.01 -6.59 -5.53
C ILE A 78 3.92 -6.13 -4.08
N ALA A 79 3.71 -4.82 -3.84
CA ALA A 79 3.65 -4.24 -2.50
C ALA A 79 2.51 -4.83 -1.64
N LEU A 80 1.32 -5.00 -2.22
CA LEU A 80 0.20 -5.60 -1.50
C LEU A 80 0.42 -7.09 -1.23
N ASN A 81 0.96 -7.83 -2.20
CA ASN A 81 1.26 -9.24 -2.00
C ASN A 81 2.29 -9.44 -0.88
N GLU A 82 3.36 -8.63 -0.86
CA GLU A 82 4.36 -8.70 0.21
C GLU A 82 3.79 -8.29 1.57
N SER A 83 2.92 -7.27 1.61
CA SER A 83 2.23 -6.89 2.84
C SER A 83 1.30 -7.99 3.36
N ILE A 84 0.55 -8.65 2.46
CA ILE A 84 -0.32 -9.78 2.84
C ILE A 84 0.53 -10.96 3.31
N ASN A 85 1.62 -11.29 2.62
CA ASN A 85 2.55 -12.33 3.04
C ASN A 85 3.15 -12.04 4.43
N ALA A 86 3.49 -10.79 4.73
CA ALA A 86 3.96 -10.38 6.05
C ALA A 86 2.88 -10.60 7.11
N LEU A 87 1.63 -10.18 6.85
CA LEU A 87 0.49 -10.43 7.76
C LEU A 87 0.24 -11.92 8.00
N GLN A 88 0.35 -12.75 6.96
CA GLN A 88 0.18 -14.20 7.09
C GLN A 88 1.29 -14.86 7.90
N ARG A 89 2.53 -14.35 7.80
CA ARG A 89 3.65 -14.81 8.63
C ARG A 89 3.49 -14.45 10.12
N ARG A 90 2.82 -13.35 10.43
CA ARG A 90 2.46 -12.96 11.80
C ARG A 90 1.38 -13.86 12.41
N ARG A 91 0.68 -14.68 11.63
CA ARG A 91 -0.37 -15.61 12.06
C ARG A 91 0.16 -17.00 12.47
N PRO A 92 1.04 -17.16 13.45
CA PRO A 92 1.12 -18.38 14.20
C PRO A 92 0.54 -18.14 15.57
N THR A 93 -0.56 -18.86 15.86
CA THR A 93 -0.84 -19.33 17.23
C THR A 93 -0.67 -18.28 18.34
N GLU A 94 -1.82 -17.80 18.84
CA GLU A 94 -2.01 -17.09 20.10
C GLU A 94 -2.07 -15.57 20.04
N GLY A 95 -3.22 -15.07 20.51
CA GLY A 95 -3.44 -13.80 21.17
C GLY A 95 -2.69 -12.58 20.63
N LEU A 96 -3.29 -11.89 19.66
CA LEU A 96 -2.82 -10.57 19.25
C LEU A 96 -3.04 -9.57 20.38
N ASP A 97 -2.02 -9.34 21.18
CA ASP A 97 -1.86 -8.06 21.85
C ASP A 97 -1.58 -7.00 20.77
N LEU A 98 -2.61 -6.20 20.49
CA LEU A 98 -2.51 -5.05 19.58
C LEU A 98 -1.90 -3.86 20.35
N ASP A 99 -0.72 -4.03 20.90
CA ASP A 99 0.09 -2.90 21.31
C ASP A 99 0.66 -2.26 20.04
N ALA A 100 -0.02 -1.20 19.61
CA ALA A 100 0.42 -0.38 18.51
C ALA A 100 1.72 0.34 18.90
N PRO A 101 2.82 0.19 18.15
CA PRO A 101 3.97 1.06 18.34
C PRO A 101 3.55 2.50 18.04
N ASP A 102 3.75 3.37 19.03
CA ASP A 102 3.54 4.80 18.90
C ASP A 102 4.30 5.33 17.68
N GLY A 103 3.53 5.79 16.69
CA GLY A 103 4.10 6.41 15.53
C GLY A 103 4.68 7.77 15.89
N GLU A 104 6.01 7.99 15.75
CA GLU A 104 6.57 9.33 15.82
C GLU A 104 5.88 10.23 14.80
N PRO A 105 5.36 11.38 15.25
CA PRO A 105 4.59 12.28 14.40
C PRO A 105 5.49 13.01 13.41
N GLY A 106 5.00 13.25 12.21
CA GLY A 106 5.55 14.31 11.36
C GLY A 106 5.41 15.68 12.04
N PRO A 107 6.25 16.65 11.69
CA PRO A 107 6.53 17.82 12.53
C PRO A 107 5.43 18.86 12.70
N GLU A 108 4.17 18.68 12.35
CA GLU A 108 3.11 19.70 12.55
C GLU A 108 1.66 19.19 12.64
N GLU A 109 1.42 17.93 13.08
CA GLU A 109 0.04 17.48 13.29
C GLU A 109 -0.49 17.89 14.66
N SER A 110 -1.69 18.51 14.69
CA SER A 110 -2.40 18.79 15.93
C SER A 110 -2.80 17.49 16.65
N LEU A 111 -2.89 17.53 18.00
CA LEU A 111 -3.30 16.37 18.81
C LEU A 111 -4.59 15.70 18.29
N GLY A 112 -5.56 16.49 17.84
CA GLY A 112 -6.81 15.97 17.28
C GLY A 112 -6.64 15.23 15.96
N GLN A 113 -5.73 15.71 15.09
CA GLN A 113 -5.44 15.04 13.82
C GLN A 113 -4.73 13.70 14.04
N ARG A 114 -3.82 13.63 15.02
CA ARG A 114 -3.14 12.39 15.42
C ARG A 114 -4.12 11.35 15.93
N GLN A 115 -5.00 11.72 16.86
CA GLN A 115 -6.03 10.82 17.37
C GLN A 115 -6.96 10.30 16.27
N ALA A 116 -7.37 11.16 15.32
CA ALA A 116 -8.16 10.75 14.18
C ALA A 116 -7.40 9.78 13.25
N HIS A 117 -6.11 10.04 13.03
CA HIS A 117 -5.25 9.20 12.22
C HIS A 117 -5.07 7.81 12.83
N ASP A 118 -4.76 7.75 14.12
CA ASP A 118 -4.58 6.50 14.86
C ASP A 118 -5.88 5.70 14.95
N GLY A 119 -7.00 6.37 15.17
CA GLY A 119 -8.30 5.73 15.16
C GLY A 119 -8.67 5.15 13.81
N LEU A 120 -8.41 5.87 12.71
CA LEU A 120 -8.61 5.35 11.37
C LEU A 120 -7.71 4.13 11.11
N GLN A 121 -6.46 4.18 11.54
CA GLN A 121 -5.53 3.08 11.36
C GLN A 121 -5.95 1.84 12.15
N ARG A 122 -6.35 2.01 13.42
CA ARG A 122 -6.93 0.91 14.21
C ARG A 122 -8.18 0.32 13.54
N ALA A 123 -9.07 1.17 13.02
CA ALA A 123 -10.24 0.70 12.30
C ALA A 123 -9.89 -0.08 11.02
N LEU A 124 -8.86 0.34 10.28
CA LEU A 124 -8.34 -0.41 9.13
C LEU A 124 -7.84 -1.79 9.53
N MET A 125 -7.18 -1.92 10.68
CA MET A 125 -6.65 -3.21 11.15
C MET A 125 -7.75 -4.21 11.51
N THR A 126 -8.99 -3.77 11.79
CA THR A 126 -10.14 -4.68 12.00
C THR A 126 -10.65 -5.31 10.71
N LEU A 127 -10.26 -4.77 9.55
CA LEU A 127 -10.66 -5.30 8.25
C LEU A 127 -9.81 -6.51 7.88
N ARG A 128 -10.42 -7.50 7.21
CA ARG A 128 -9.67 -8.55 6.50
C ARG A 128 -8.81 -7.91 5.40
N GLU A 129 -7.69 -8.56 5.06
CA GLU A 129 -6.68 -8.00 4.14
C GLU A 129 -7.27 -7.57 2.80
N GLU A 130 -8.20 -8.35 2.24
CA GLU A 130 -8.85 -8.05 0.95
C GLU A 130 -9.71 -6.78 0.99
N TYR A 131 -10.35 -6.47 2.12
CA TYR A 131 -11.11 -5.23 2.33
C TYR A 131 -10.18 -4.05 2.64
N ARG A 132 -9.13 -4.29 3.41
CA ARG A 132 -8.12 -3.26 3.70
C ARG A 132 -7.41 -2.83 2.43
N ALA A 133 -7.00 -3.78 1.57
CA ALA A 133 -6.33 -3.51 0.30
C ALA A 133 -7.14 -2.57 -0.61
N VAL A 134 -8.45 -2.81 -0.78
CA VAL A 134 -9.28 -1.94 -1.63
C VAL A 134 -9.43 -0.54 -1.03
N VAL A 135 -9.47 -0.39 0.29
CA VAL A 135 -9.49 0.92 0.95
C VAL A 135 -8.16 1.64 0.75
N VAL A 136 -7.04 0.96 0.96
CA VAL A 136 -5.69 1.52 0.76
C VAL A 136 -5.51 1.99 -0.68
N LEU A 137 -5.81 1.16 -1.65
CA LEU A 137 -5.67 1.53 -3.07
C LEU A 137 -6.56 2.71 -3.45
N ARG A 138 -7.82 2.73 -2.99
CA ARG A 138 -8.76 3.77 -3.38
C ARG A 138 -8.49 5.11 -2.71
N HIS A 139 -8.23 5.11 -1.40
CA HIS A 139 -8.22 6.34 -0.59
C HIS A 139 -6.82 6.88 -0.29
N PHE A 140 -5.80 6.03 -0.30
CA PHE A 140 -4.42 6.45 0.01
C PHE A 140 -3.52 6.46 -1.23
N VAL A 141 -3.78 5.58 -2.21
CA VAL A 141 -3.04 5.56 -3.48
C VAL A 141 -3.76 6.35 -4.57
N GLY A 142 -5.10 6.39 -4.54
CA GLY A 142 -5.89 7.13 -5.51
C GLY A 142 -6.23 6.35 -6.79
N CYS A 143 -6.14 5.02 -6.77
CA CYS A 143 -6.40 4.16 -7.93
C CYS A 143 -7.85 4.26 -8.44
N SER A 144 -8.02 4.13 -9.77
CA SER A 144 -9.33 3.88 -10.37
C SER A 144 -9.82 2.46 -10.06
N TYR A 145 -11.09 2.17 -10.31
CA TYR A 145 -11.60 0.80 -10.11
C TYR A 145 -10.96 -0.21 -11.07
N GLU A 146 -10.67 0.23 -12.28
CA GLU A 146 -9.96 -0.54 -13.30
C GLU A 146 -8.54 -0.89 -12.83
N ASP A 147 -7.77 0.11 -12.41
CA ASP A 147 -6.41 -0.08 -11.88
C ASP A 147 -6.40 -1.01 -10.65
N MET A 148 -7.37 -0.85 -9.76
CA MET A 148 -7.53 -1.73 -8.60
C MET A 148 -7.83 -3.17 -9.02
N GLY A 149 -8.63 -3.35 -10.09
CA GLY A 149 -8.90 -4.66 -10.69
C GLY A 149 -7.61 -5.32 -11.20
N GLU A 150 -6.79 -4.55 -11.92
CA GLU A 150 -5.47 -5.00 -12.40
C GLU A 150 -4.55 -5.36 -11.24
N ILE A 151 -4.41 -4.48 -10.24
CA ILE A 151 -3.53 -4.68 -9.08
C ILE A 151 -3.92 -5.93 -8.30
N LEU A 152 -5.21 -6.12 -8.03
CA LEU A 152 -5.73 -7.20 -7.19
C LEU A 152 -6.00 -8.49 -7.97
N GLY A 153 -5.94 -8.47 -9.31
CA GLY A 153 -6.26 -9.62 -10.15
C GLY A 153 -7.72 -10.06 -10.07
N VAL A 154 -8.65 -9.11 -9.88
CA VAL A 154 -10.09 -9.38 -9.76
C VAL A 154 -10.91 -8.48 -10.68
N PRO A 155 -12.11 -8.89 -11.11
CA PRO A 155 -12.99 -8.03 -11.89
C PRO A 155 -13.35 -6.73 -11.16
N GLU A 156 -13.53 -5.64 -11.91
CA GLU A 156 -13.95 -4.32 -11.37
C GLU A 156 -15.22 -4.41 -10.52
N LYS A 157 -16.18 -5.25 -10.91
CA LYS A 157 -17.40 -5.53 -10.11
C LYS A 157 -17.06 -6.03 -8.71
N THR A 158 -16.06 -6.89 -8.60
CA THR A 158 -15.59 -7.42 -7.30
C THR A 158 -14.91 -6.32 -6.48
N VAL A 159 -14.13 -5.46 -7.11
CA VAL A 159 -13.52 -4.28 -6.46
C VAL A 159 -14.60 -3.38 -5.86
N LYS A 160 -15.63 -3.03 -6.64
CA LYS A 160 -16.76 -2.19 -6.21
C LYS A 160 -17.50 -2.81 -5.02
N SER A 161 -17.80 -4.12 -5.09
CA SER A 161 -18.47 -4.85 -4.02
C SER A 161 -17.61 -4.90 -2.75
N ARG A 162 -16.32 -5.22 -2.86
CA ARG A 162 -15.39 -5.24 -1.73
C ARG A 162 -15.25 -3.86 -1.09
N LEU A 163 -15.14 -2.80 -1.89
CA LEU A 163 -15.02 -1.43 -1.38
C LEU A 163 -16.30 -0.98 -0.65
N PHE A 164 -17.47 -1.34 -1.17
CA PHE A 164 -18.73 -1.08 -0.49
C PHE A 164 -18.78 -1.76 0.88
N SER A 165 -18.50 -3.06 0.93
CA SER A 165 -18.45 -3.82 2.19
C SER A 165 -17.40 -3.29 3.15
N ALA A 166 -16.19 -2.96 2.65
CA ALA A 166 -15.12 -2.39 3.45
C ALA A 166 -15.52 -1.06 4.11
N ARG A 167 -16.18 -0.17 3.37
CA ARG A 167 -16.69 1.10 3.91
C ARG A 167 -17.70 0.90 5.01
N GLN A 168 -18.62 -0.06 4.87
CA GLN A 168 -19.61 -0.39 5.92
C GLN A 168 -18.95 -0.92 7.19
N LEU A 169 -17.97 -1.80 7.04
CA LEU A 169 -17.20 -2.36 8.16
C LEU A 169 -16.38 -1.26 8.85
N LEU A 170 -15.72 -0.41 8.07
CA LEU A 170 -14.90 0.70 8.57
C LEU A 170 -15.75 1.69 9.36
N ARG A 171 -16.93 2.06 8.82
CA ARG A 171 -17.88 2.94 9.51
C ARG A 171 -18.29 2.37 10.87
N LYS A 172 -18.63 1.07 10.92
CA LYS A 172 -18.99 0.41 12.19
C LYS A 172 -17.81 0.41 13.18
N ALA A 173 -16.59 0.18 12.71
CA ALA A 173 -15.40 0.20 13.55
C ALA A 173 -15.12 1.60 14.13
N LEU A 174 -15.24 2.65 13.31
CA LEU A 174 -15.08 4.05 13.75
C LEU A 174 -16.18 4.49 14.74
N GLN A 175 -17.42 4.08 14.51
CA GLN A 175 -18.52 4.33 15.45
C GLN A 175 -18.27 3.72 16.83
N LYS A 176 -17.77 2.49 16.88
CA LYS A 176 -17.39 1.84 18.15
C LYS A 176 -16.27 2.56 18.90
N GLN A 177 -15.43 3.31 18.20
CA GLN A 177 -14.35 4.12 18.77
C GLN A 177 -14.80 5.53 19.17
N GLY A 178 -16.10 5.89 18.99
CA GLY A 178 -16.61 7.22 19.29
C GLY A 178 -16.16 8.31 18.31
N MET A 179 -15.64 7.93 17.14
CA MET A 179 -15.04 8.85 16.16
C MET A 179 -16.01 9.35 15.08
N THR A 180 -17.28 8.98 15.15
CA THR A 180 -18.34 9.45 14.23
C THR A 180 -19.45 10.07 15.05
N GLN A 181 -19.60 11.38 14.93
CA GLN A 181 -20.87 12.06 15.20
C GLN A 181 -21.73 12.00 13.94
#